data_fecaa901a95f2e0468bd0b8c89a63ac9
#
_entry.id   fecaa901a95f2e0468bd0b8c89a63ac9
#
_cell.length_a   1.000
_cell.length_b   1.000
_cell.length_c   1.000
_cell.angle_alpha   90.00
_cell.angle_beta   90.00
_cell.angle_gamma   90.00
#
_symmetry.space_group_name_H-M   'P 1'
#
loop_
_entity.id
_entity.type
_entity.pdbx_description
1 polymer ?
#
loop_
_entity_poly.entity_id
_entity_poly.type
_entity_poly.pdbx_seq_one_letter_code
_entity_poly.pdbx_strand_id
1 'polypeptide(L)'
;MRWRFTTGAPIPVYPRPILSAMKKNEPRGDIEMTSMHVLSLEQAYQLALRTLRSNGFNQAHAEAVAQNVTQGERDGCASHGLYRLLGCVRSLRVGKVSADAVPKLFDQAPAILRADAGGAFSLLAYRTALPAFIGKVRANGIAALAINRCVHFSALWADIEPLTEQGLVALACTPSHAWVTPAGGSRPLFGTNPIAFGWPRPDRPPFLFDMATSAAARGEIELHHRAGTPLPEGWGIDKAGNPSTDAASVLEGAMLTFGGHKGSALAAMVELLAGPLIGDMTSKESLAYDNGTGSSPYGGELIIALDPERFLGADKAKYFAGAEAMFADMQAQGARIPGERRYRQRRQSEQYGVEIPRTLYDEIMALCD
;
A
#
# COMPACT_ATOMS: atom_id res chain seq x y z
N MET A 1 -4.86 48.02 -8.62
CA MET A 1 -4.17 47.12 -9.57
C MET A 1 -5.13 46.01 -9.93
N ARG A 2 -5.72 45.97 -11.14
CA ARG A 2 -6.71 44.97 -11.55
C ARG A 2 -5.97 43.85 -12.30
N TRP A 3 -6.02 42.62 -11.78
CA TRP A 3 -5.51 41.42 -12.48
C TRP A 3 -6.56 40.98 -13.49
N ARG A 4 -6.14 40.88 -14.75
CA ARG A 4 -6.93 40.25 -15.83
C ARG A 4 -6.62 38.76 -15.85
N PHE A 5 -7.65 37.95 -15.69
CA PHE A 5 -7.55 36.49 -15.93
C PHE A 5 -7.62 36.24 -17.44
N THR A 6 -6.59 35.66 -18.01
CA THR A 6 -6.61 35.10 -19.36
C THR A 6 -7.14 33.66 -19.30
N THR A 7 -8.11 33.40 -20.15
CA THR A 7 -8.86 32.15 -20.28
C THR A 7 -8.02 31.01 -20.86
N GLY A 8 -8.11 29.83 -20.24
CA GLY A 8 -8.30 28.55 -20.93
C GLY A 8 -7.08 27.85 -21.50
N ALA A 9 -6.44 27.00 -20.67
CA ALA A 9 -5.83 25.77 -21.19
C ALA A 9 -6.73 24.59 -20.79
N PRO A 10 -7.00 23.61 -21.66
CA PRO A 10 -7.86 22.48 -21.34
C PRO A 10 -7.21 21.57 -20.30
N ILE A 11 -8.02 21.15 -19.32
CA ILE A 11 -7.64 20.18 -18.29
C ILE A 11 -7.35 18.83 -18.97
N PRO A 12 -6.19 18.18 -18.73
CA PRO A 12 -5.93 16.87 -19.28
C PRO A 12 -6.89 15.84 -18.68
N VAL A 13 -7.67 15.19 -19.54
CA VAL A 13 -8.54 14.06 -19.22
C VAL A 13 -7.65 12.83 -19.06
N TYR A 14 -7.52 12.33 -17.84
CA TYR A 14 -6.81 11.07 -17.57
C TYR A 14 -7.57 9.90 -18.21
N PRO A 15 -6.90 9.01 -18.96
CA PRO A 15 -7.54 7.85 -19.54
C PRO A 15 -8.05 6.88 -18.46
N ARG A 16 -9.20 6.28 -18.73
CA ARG A 16 -9.84 5.25 -17.90
C ARG A 16 -8.94 4.01 -17.81
N PRO A 17 -8.92 3.27 -16.68
CA PRO A 17 -8.16 2.01 -16.62
C PRO A 17 -8.70 1.00 -17.64
N ILE A 18 -7.77 0.23 -18.23
CA ILE A 18 -7.89 -0.64 -19.41
C ILE A 18 -8.81 -1.86 -19.24
N LEU A 19 -9.68 -1.90 -18.28
CA LEU A 19 -10.60 -3.04 -18.05
C LEU A 19 -11.92 -2.98 -18.85
N SER A 20 -12.13 -2.01 -19.75
CA SER A 20 -13.41 -1.88 -20.46
C SER A 20 -13.37 -1.60 -21.98
N ALA A 21 -12.28 -1.88 -22.66
CA ALA A 21 -12.18 -1.67 -24.13
C ALA A 21 -11.62 -2.89 -24.88
N MET A 22 -12.25 -4.06 -24.71
CA MET A 22 -12.10 -5.12 -25.72
C MET A 22 -13.20 -4.96 -26.77
N LYS A 23 -12.92 -4.27 -27.89
CA LYS A 23 -13.72 -4.35 -29.11
C LYS A 23 -13.56 -5.74 -29.72
N LYS A 24 -14.69 -6.37 -30.01
CA LYS A 24 -14.79 -7.61 -30.79
C LYS A 24 -14.26 -7.39 -32.21
N ASN A 25 -13.52 -8.38 -32.67
CA ASN A 25 -13.17 -8.83 -34.02
C ASN A 25 -11.71 -8.62 -34.42
N GLU A 26 -10.93 -9.70 -34.19
CA GLU A 26 -10.09 -10.36 -35.19
C GLU A 26 -9.53 -11.65 -34.56
N PRO A 27 -9.37 -12.78 -35.28
CA PRO A 27 -8.93 -14.05 -34.73
C PRO A 27 -7.42 -13.98 -34.46
N ARG A 28 -7.06 -13.79 -33.21
CA ARG A 28 -5.69 -14.01 -32.73
C ARG A 28 -5.63 -15.40 -32.13
N GLY A 29 -4.53 -16.10 -32.44
CA GLY A 29 -4.26 -17.43 -31.97
C GLY A 29 -4.53 -17.62 -30.49
N ASP A 30 -4.84 -18.84 -30.09
CA ASP A 30 -5.29 -19.28 -28.77
C ASP A 30 -4.50 -18.65 -27.64
N ILE A 31 -4.97 -17.49 -27.16
CA ILE A 31 -4.64 -17.02 -25.81
C ILE A 31 -5.47 -17.94 -24.90
N GLU A 32 -4.84 -18.90 -24.30
CA GLU A 32 -5.39 -19.68 -23.20
C GLU A 32 -6.06 -18.69 -22.23
N MET A 33 -7.39 -18.65 -22.24
CA MET A 33 -8.13 -17.87 -21.24
C MET A 33 -7.73 -18.40 -19.89
N THR A 34 -6.92 -17.65 -19.15
CA THR A 34 -6.49 -18.02 -17.81
C THR A 34 -7.73 -18.31 -16.99
N SER A 35 -7.99 -19.59 -16.69
CA SER A 35 -9.14 -19.97 -15.90
C SER A 35 -9.05 -19.34 -14.52
N MET A 36 -10.14 -18.72 -14.05
CA MET A 36 -10.21 -18.15 -12.71
C MET A 36 -10.59 -19.23 -11.71
N HIS A 37 -10.05 -19.14 -10.50
CA HIS A 37 -10.41 -19.97 -9.36
C HIS A 37 -11.11 -19.13 -8.32
N VAL A 38 -12.32 -19.55 -7.93
CA VAL A 38 -13.14 -18.81 -6.94
C VAL A 38 -12.90 -19.42 -5.56
N LEU A 39 -12.65 -18.55 -4.59
CA LEU A 39 -12.48 -18.90 -3.18
C LEU A 39 -13.45 -18.08 -2.33
N SER A 40 -14.09 -18.69 -1.33
CA SER A 40 -14.68 -17.90 -0.25
C SER A 40 -13.56 -17.18 0.51
N LEU A 41 -13.91 -16.12 1.27
CA LEU A 41 -12.92 -15.42 2.09
C LEU A 41 -12.27 -16.35 3.12
N GLU A 42 -13.04 -17.27 3.68
CA GLU A 42 -12.51 -18.28 4.60
C GLU A 42 -11.54 -19.23 3.89
N GLN A 43 -11.86 -19.70 2.69
CA GLN A 43 -10.95 -20.55 1.91
C GLN A 43 -9.66 -19.81 1.55
N ALA A 44 -9.75 -18.52 1.20
CA ALA A 44 -8.59 -17.69 0.92
C ALA A 44 -7.71 -17.52 2.17
N TYR A 45 -8.31 -17.27 3.32
CA TYR A 45 -7.61 -17.19 4.61
C TYR A 45 -6.92 -18.51 4.98
N GLN A 46 -7.62 -19.64 4.88
CA GLN A 46 -7.07 -20.95 5.22
C GLN A 46 -5.95 -21.37 4.25
N LEU A 47 -6.07 -21.04 2.96
CA LEU A 47 -5.01 -21.24 1.99
C LEU A 47 -3.76 -20.46 2.39
N ALA A 48 -3.90 -19.18 2.70
CA ALA A 48 -2.80 -18.32 3.13
C ALA A 48 -2.14 -18.83 4.43
N LEU A 49 -2.96 -19.15 5.44
CA LEU A 49 -2.49 -19.65 6.73
C LEU A 49 -1.70 -20.96 6.57
N ARG A 50 -2.25 -21.92 5.82
CA ARG A 50 -1.58 -23.19 5.53
C ARG A 50 -0.25 -22.98 4.82
N THR A 51 -0.23 -22.17 3.76
CA THR A 51 0.99 -21.87 3.01
C THR A 51 2.10 -21.32 3.91
N LEU A 52 1.78 -20.35 4.75
CA LEU A 52 2.75 -19.75 5.65
C LEU A 52 3.23 -20.73 6.73
N ARG A 53 2.32 -21.51 7.31
CA ARG A 53 2.65 -22.51 8.32
C ARG A 53 3.53 -23.62 7.77
N SER A 54 3.23 -24.17 6.59
CA SER A 54 4.04 -25.19 5.92
C SER A 54 5.46 -24.71 5.61
N ASN A 55 5.64 -23.40 5.41
CA ASN A 55 6.95 -22.81 5.16
C ASN A 55 7.70 -22.33 6.41
N GLY A 56 7.17 -22.57 7.62
CA GLY A 56 7.90 -22.38 8.88
C GLY A 56 7.57 -21.09 9.65
N PHE A 57 6.61 -20.28 9.20
CA PHE A 57 6.13 -19.15 10.03
C PHE A 57 5.43 -19.68 11.30
N ASN A 58 5.67 -19.06 12.45
CA ASN A 58 4.91 -19.36 13.66
C ASN A 58 3.43 -18.94 13.48
N GLN A 59 2.57 -19.40 14.38
CA GLN A 59 1.12 -19.18 14.29
C GLN A 59 0.77 -17.69 14.24
N ALA A 60 1.37 -16.86 15.09
CA ALA A 60 1.02 -15.44 15.21
C ALA A 60 1.37 -14.65 13.95
N HIS A 61 2.56 -14.89 13.36
CA HIS A 61 2.95 -14.27 12.08
C HIS A 61 2.12 -14.78 10.92
N ALA A 62 1.88 -16.08 10.86
CA ALA A 62 1.06 -16.67 9.80
C ALA A 62 -0.37 -16.11 9.80
N GLU A 63 -1.00 -15.98 10.97
CA GLU A 63 -2.34 -15.37 11.11
C GLU A 63 -2.34 -13.89 10.70
N ALA A 64 -1.34 -13.11 11.14
CA ALA A 64 -1.26 -11.69 10.80
C ALA A 64 -1.12 -11.47 9.29
N VAL A 65 -0.27 -12.25 8.62
CA VAL A 65 -0.07 -12.18 7.16
C VAL A 65 -1.31 -12.72 6.43
N ALA A 66 -1.85 -13.88 6.84
CA ALA A 66 -3.03 -14.47 6.20
C ALA A 66 -4.23 -13.53 6.23
N GLN A 67 -4.46 -12.87 7.37
CA GLN A 67 -5.52 -11.87 7.50
C GLN A 67 -5.32 -10.70 6.54
N ASN A 68 -4.11 -10.15 6.46
CA ASN A 68 -3.80 -8.99 5.62
C ASN A 68 -3.96 -9.31 4.13
N VAL A 69 -3.40 -10.43 3.64
CA VAL A 69 -3.52 -10.79 2.22
C VAL A 69 -4.96 -11.15 1.83
N THR A 70 -5.73 -11.76 2.75
CA THR A 70 -7.16 -12.01 2.53
C THR A 70 -7.96 -10.69 2.46
N GLN A 71 -7.64 -9.70 3.30
CA GLN A 71 -8.22 -8.37 3.20
C GLN A 71 -7.86 -7.69 1.87
N GLY A 72 -6.63 -7.87 1.39
CA GLY A 72 -6.20 -7.38 0.08
C GLY A 72 -7.07 -7.92 -1.05
N GLU A 73 -7.31 -9.23 -1.10
CA GLU A 73 -8.20 -9.84 -2.09
C GLU A 73 -9.65 -9.38 -1.92
N ARG A 74 -10.18 -9.44 -0.69
CA ARG A 74 -11.54 -8.99 -0.37
C ARG A 74 -11.83 -7.59 -0.92
N ASP A 75 -10.88 -6.69 -0.80
CA ASP A 75 -11.04 -5.29 -1.14
C ASP A 75 -10.62 -4.94 -2.58
N GLY A 76 -10.32 -5.95 -3.40
CA GLY A 76 -9.94 -5.80 -4.80
C GLY A 76 -8.55 -5.19 -5.01
N CYS A 77 -7.65 -5.43 -4.06
CA CYS A 77 -6.24 -5.02 -4.10
C CYS A 77 -5.34 -6.23 -4.36
N ALA A 78 -5.56 -6.96 -5.46
CA ALA A 78 -4.89 -8.22 -5.79
C ALA A 78 -3.35 -8.15 -5.73
N SER A 79 -2.75 -7.01 -6.07
CA SER A 79 -1.30 -6.79 -5.93
C SER A 79 -0.80 -6.84 -4.48
N HIS A 80 -1.70 -6.76 -3.48
CA HIS A 80 -1.44 -6.87 -2.05
C HIS A 80 -2.24 -8.01 -1.41
N GLY A 81 -2.85 -8.87 -2.24
CA GLY A 81 -3.61 -10.04 -1.84
C GLY A 81 -2.77 -11.33 -1.80
N LEU A 82 -3.39 -12.45 -2.14
CA LEU A 82 -2.78 -13.80 -2.10
C LEU A 82 -1.49 -13.91 -2.92
N TYR A 83 -1.33 -13.12 -3.98
CA TYR A 83 -0.08 -13.01 -4.73
C TYR A 83 1.14 -12.74 -3.85
N ARG A 84 0.98 -12.01 -2.75
CA ARG A 84 2.08 -11.69 -1.83
C ARG A 84 2.64 -12.90 -1.08
N LEU A 85 1.91 -14.00 -0.99
CA LEU A 85 2.40 -15.23 -0.37
C LEU A 85 3.68 -15.74 -1.03
N LEU A 86 3.80 -15.60 -2.35
CA LEU A 86 5.02 -15.98 -3.10
C LEU A 86 6.23 -15.18 -2.61
N GLY A 87 6.07 -13.86 -2.45
CA GLY A 87 7.10 -12.97 -1.93
C GLY A 87 7.41 -13.20 -0.45
N CYS A 88 6.39 -13.48 0.37
CA CYS A 88 6.55 -13.77 1.80
C CYS A 88 7.38 -15.04 2.02
N VAL A 89 7.05 -16.12 1.32
CA VAL A 89 7.79 -17.37 1.40
C VAL A 89 9.21 -17.22 0.85
N ARG A 90 9.37 -16.51 -0.28
CA ARG A 90 10.68 -16.20 -0.83
C ARG A 90 11.55 -15.44 0.16
N SER A 91 11.02 -14.36 0.77
CA SER A 91 11.76 -13.53 1.74
C SER A 91 12.23 -14.35 2.95
N LEU A 92 11.43 -15.33 3.39
CA LEU A 92 11.82 -16.25 4.43
C LEU A 92 12.94 -17.21 3.98
N ARG A 93 12.78 -17.84 2.81
CA ARG A 93 13.74 -18.81 2.29
C ARG A 93 15.13 -18.21 2.02
N VAL A 94 15.20 -16.93 1.68
CA VAL A 94 16.48 -16.20 1.50
C VAL A 94 16.99 -15.55 2.79
N GLY A 95 16.35 -15.81 3.94
CA GLY A 95 16.81 -15.36 5.25
C GLY A 95 16.64 -13.85 5.51
N LYS A 96 15.72 -13.18 4.78
CA LYS A 96 15.49 -11.73 4.89
C LYS A 96 14.29 -11.38 5.78
N VAL A 97 13.55 -12.37 6.26
CA VAL A 97 12.46 -12.17 7.22
C VAL A 97 12.56 -13.21 8.33
N SER A 98 12.29 -12.79 9.57
CA SER A 98 12.15 -13.71 10.70
C SER A 98 10.73 -14.30 10.71
N ALA A 99 10.65 -15.62 10.92
CA ALA A 99 9.39 -16.36 10.97
C ALA A 99 8.73 -16.35 12.35
N ASP A 100 9.46 -15.97 13.41
CA ASP A 100 9.11 -16.22 14.81
C ASP A 100 9.48 -15.09 15.78
N ALA A 101 10.03 -13.96 15.29
CA ALA A 101 10.40 -12.85 16.15
C ALA A 101 9.20 -12.33 16.96
N VAL A 102 9.41 -12.11 18.25
CA VAL A 102 8.40 -11.52 19.11
C VAL A 102 8.55 -10.00 19.11
N PRO A 103 7.52 -9.25 18.68
CA PRO A 103 7.58 -7.79 18.67
C PRO A 103 7.82 -7.23 20.07
N LYS A 104 8.69 -6.20 20.17
CA LYS A 104 8.96 -5.51 21.44
C LYS A 104 8.44 -4.09 21.37
N LEU A 105 7.70 -3.68 22.41
CA LEU A 105 7.16 -2.33 22.51
C LEU A 105 8.00 -1.51 23.49
N PHE A 106 8.25 -0.25 23.12
CA PHE A 106 8.97 0.72 23.93
C PHE A 106 8.13 1.99 24.05
N ASP A 107 7.86 2.37 25.31
CA ASP A 107 7.23 3.65 25.64
C ASP A 107 8.28 4.77 25.52
N GLN A 108 8.50 5.25 24.29
CA GLN A 108 9.59 6.16 23.94
C GLN A 108 9.40 7.57 24.52
N ALA A 109 8.14 8.05 24.49
CA ALA A 109 7.73 9.36 25.01
C ALA A 109 6.20 9.37 25.22
N PRO A 110 5.62 10.35 25.92
CA PRO A 110 4.18 10.40 26.15
C PRO A 110 3.33 10.18 24.90
N ALA A 111 3.70 10.78 23.76
CA ALA A 111 3.02 10.67 22.48
C ALA A 111 3.75 9.79 21.44
N ILE A 112 4.78 9.04 21.82
CA ILE A 112 5.55 8.20 20.90
C ILE A 112 5.60 6.77 21.45
N LEU A 113 5.10 5.82 20.64
CA LEU A 113 5.27 4.39 20.83
C LEU A 113 6.21 3.85 19.77
N ARG A 114 7.16 3.02 20.16
CA ARG A 114 8.04 2.31 19.25
C ARG A 114 7.76 0.82 19.32
N ALA A 115 7.64 0.18 18.17
CA ALA A 115 7.50 -1.27 18.03
C ALA A 115 8.65 -1.81 17.19
N ASP A 116 9.44 -2.70 17.77
CA ASP A 116 10.52 -3.40 17.10
C ASP A 116 10.00 -4.75 16.60
N ALA A 117 9.94 -4.92 15.30
CA ALA A 117 9.45 -6.14 14.66
C ALA A 117 10.49 -7.28 14.65
N GLY A 118 11.75 -7.01 15.01
CA GLY A 118 12.81 -8.02 15.07
C GLY A 118 13.16 -8.67 13.74
N GLY A 119 12.95 -7.98 12.63
CA GLY A 119 13.17 -8.50 11.27
C GLY A 119 12.03 -9.33 10.71
N ALA A 120 10.86 -9.35 11.37
CA ALA A 120 9.65 -9.98 10.85
C ALA A 120 8.81 -9.00 10.01
N PHE A 121 7.69 -9.47 9.47
CA PHE A 121 6.71 -8.59 8.84
C PHE A 121 6.12 -7.59 9.85
N SER A 122 5.86 -6.35 9.40
CA SER A 122 5.31 -5.26 10.23
C SER A 122 3.98 -5.63 10.91
N LEU A 123 3.20 -6.49 10.29
CA LEU A 123 1.82 -6.80 10.64
C LEU A 123 1.61 -7.27 12.08
N LEU A 124 2.45 -8.18 12.59
CA LEU A 124 2.33 -8.64 13.98
C LEU A 124 2.76 -7.54 14.96
N ALA A 125 3.80 -6.77 14.63
CA ALA A 125 4.24 -5.64 15.45
C ALA A 125 3.16 -4.56 15.52
N TYR A 126 2.51 -4.23 14.41
CA TYR A 126 1.36 -3.33 14.37
C TYR A 126 0.21 -3.83 15.25
N ARG A 127 -0.23 -5.09 15.06
CA ARG A 127 -1.32 -5.68 15.86
C ARG A 127 -1.02 -5.63 17.37
N THR A 128 0.23 -5.92 17.74
CA THR A 128 0.68 -5.90 19.14
C THR A 128 0.69 -4.49 19.71
N ALA A 129 1.10 -3.49 18.90
CA ALA A 129 1.22 -2.10 19.33
C ALA A 129 -0.13 -1.36 19.36
N LEU A 130 -1.09 -1.76 18.54
CA LEU A 130 -2.33 -1.00 18.28
C LEU A 130 -3.09 -0.58 19.56
N PRO A 131 -3.34 -1.45 20.56
CA PRO A 131 -4.07 -1.03 21.75
C PRO A 131 -3.33 0.06 22.55
N ALA A 132 -2.02 -0.08 22.75
CA ALA A 132 -1.21 0.89 23.48
C ALA A 132 -1.09 2.21 22.68
N PHE A 133 -0.99 2.12 21.36
CA PHE A 133 -0.95 3.30 20.48
C PHE A 133 -2.24 4.10 20.56
N ILE A 134 -3.41 3.45 20.43
CA ILE A 134 -4.72 4.10 20.60
C ILE A 134 -4.82 4.76 21.97
N GLY A 135 -4.38 4.08 23.03
CA GLY A 135 -4.33 4.65 24.38
C GLY A 135 -3.54 5.96 24.46
N LYS A 136 -2.37 6.02 23.80
CA LYS A 136 -1.55 7.23 23.74
C LYS A 136 -2.25 8.35 22.94
N VAL A 137 -2.88 8.02 21.81
CA VAL A 137 -3.65 9.00 21.02
C VAL A 137 -4.77 9.61 21.84
N ARG A 138 -5.53 8.79 22.56
CA ARG A 138 -6.63 9.25 23.43
C ARG A 138 -6.14 10.12 24.58
N ALA A 139 -5.01 9.77 25.19
CA ALA A 139 -4.43 10.52 26.29
C ALA A 139 -3.89 11.90 25.86
N ASN A 140 -3.19 11.96 24.72
CA ASN A 140 -2.44 13.15 24.29
C ASN A 140 -3.11 13.96 23.16
N GLY A 141 -4.18 13.43 22.53
CA GLY A 141 -4.82 14.02 21.37
C GLY A 141 -4.12 13.70 20.03
N ILE A 142 -2.84 13.38 20.08
CA ILE A 142 -2.01 12.96 18.96
C ILE A 142 -0.93 12.00 19.46
N ALA A 143 -0.62 10.97 18.68
CA ALA A 143 0.54 10.13 18.93
C ALA A 143 1.14 9.60 17.62
N ALA A 144 2.41 9.18 17.69
CA ALA A 144 3.13 8.49 16.64
C ALA A 144 3.48 7.05 17.06
N LEU A 145 3.31 6.11 16.14
CA LEU A 145 3.81 4.75 16.24
C LEU A 145 4.93 4.58 15.21
N ALA A 146 6.14 4.31 15.68
CA ALA A 146 7.28 3.93 14.85
C ALA A 146 7.44 2.41 14.88
N ILE A 147 7.26 1.73 13.76
CA ILE A 147 7.55 0.30 13.62
C ILE A 147 8.91 0.17 12.95
N ASN A 148 9.86 -0.40 13.67
CA ASN A 148 11.25 -0.52 13.24
C ASN A 148 11.63 -1.96 12.91
N ARG A 149 12.68 -2.09 12.08
CA ARG A 149 13.26 -3.37 11.70
C ARG A 149 12.20 -4.35 11.21
N CYS A 150 11.34 -3.88 10.32
CA CYS A 150 10.26 -4.68 9.76
C CYS A 150 10.43 -4.90 8.26
N VAL A 151 9.83 -5.98 7.78
CA VAL A 151 9.62 -6.22 6.35
C VAL A 151 8.21 -5.78 6.02
N HIS A 152 8.06 -4.89 5.05
CA HIS A 152 6.77 -4.30 4.70
C HIS A 152 6.37 -4.66 3.27
N PHE A 153 5.16 -5.19 3.09
CA PHE A 153 4.58 -5.51 1.78
C PHE A 153 3.12 -5.12 1.65
N SER A 154 2.45 -4.85 2.77
CA SER A 154 1.02 -4.58 2.82
C SER A 154 0.66 -3.23 2.20
N ALA A 155 -0.60 -3.08 1.83
CA ALA A 155 -1.14 -1.78 1.49
C ALA A 155 -1.43 -1.01 2.79
N LEU A 156 -0.98 0.24 2.88
CA LEU A 156 -1.05 1.05 4.11
C LEU A 156 -2.49 1.35 4.58
N TRP A 157 -3.48 1.26 3.67
CA TRP A 157 -4.87 1.45 4.08
C TRP A 157 -5.30 0.45 5.16
N ALA A 158 -4.71 -0.76 5.16
CA ALA A 158 -5.02 -1.80 6.14
C ALA A 158 -4.57 -1.42 7.57
N ASP A 159 -3.54 -0.59 7.69
CA ASP A 159 -3.03 -0.10 8.97
C ASP A 159 -3.80 1.15 9.45
N ILE A 160 -4.41 1.89 8.51
CA ILE A 160 -5.20 3.11 8.80
C ILE A 160 -6.66 2.79 9.15
N GLU A 161 -7.26 1.80 8.48
CA GLU A 161 -8.69 1.50 8.65
C GLU A 161 -9.08 1.22 10.10
N PRO A 162 -8.36 0.38 10.88
CA PRO A 162 -8.69 0.12 12.29
C PRO A 162 -8.66 1.37 13.18
N LEU A 163 -7.82 2.35 12.85
CA LEU A 163 -7.76 3.63 13.56
C LEU A 163 -8.98 4.50 13.23
N THR A 164 -9.39 4.55 11.97
CA THR A 164 -10.58 5.29 11.56
C THR A 164 -11.86 4.68 12.09
N GLU A 165 -11.94 3.36 12.22
CA GLU A 165 -13.05 2.66 12.89
C GLU A 165 -13.17 3.01 14.37
N GLN A 166 -12.06 3.38 15.01
CA GLN A 166 -12.02 3.92 16.37
C GLN A 166 -12.31 5.44 16.42
N GLY A 167 -12.70 6.05 15.31
CA GLY A 167 -13.01 7.48 15.23
C GLY A 167 -11.76 8.39 15.24
N LEU A 168 -10.59 7.85 14.95
CA LEU A 168 -9.34 8.61 14.86
C LEU A 168 -9.04 9.01 13.41
N VAL A 169 -8.45 10.18 13.22
CA VAL A 169 -7.83 10.56 11.96
C VAL A 169 -6.43 9.97 11.95
N ALA A 170 -6.00 9.36 10.84
CA ALA A 170 -4.70 8.71 10.80
C ALA A 170 -3.97 8.91 9.46
N LEU A 171 -2.64 8.89 9.52
CA LEU A 171 -1.73 8.94 8.39
C LEU A 171 -0.65 7.89 8.60
N ALA A 172 -0.30 7.15 7.54
CA ALA A 172 0.83 6.22 7.53
C ALA A 172 1.73 6.45 6.33
N CYS A 173 3.03 6.16 6.49
CA CYS A 173 4.00 6.14 5.42
C CYS A 173 5.12 5.13 5.70
N THR A 174 5.70 4.59 4.63
CA THR A 174 6.83 3.67 4.68
C THR A 174 7.70 3.82 3.43
N PRO A 175 9.03 3.77 3.51
CA PRO A 175 9.88 3.62 2.34
C PRO A 175 9.76 2.20 1.77
N SER A 176 10.28 2.00 0.55
CA SER A 176 10.42 0.66 -0.03
C SER A 176 11.83 0.47 -0.58
N HIS A 177 12.06 -0.44 -1.54
CA HIS A 177 13.36 -0.48 -2.23
C HIS A 177 13.51 0.69 -3.20
N ALA A 178 14.74 1.17 -3.40
CA ALA A 178 15.07 2.28 -4.30
C ALA A 178 14.83 1.88 -5.77
N TRP A 179 13.67 2.21 -6.29
CA TRP A 179 13.26 2.00 -7.69
C TRP A 179 12.86 3.28 -8.42
N VAL A 180 12.71 4.38 -7.68
CA VAL A 180 12.16 5.64 -8.18
C VAL A 180 13.23 6.71 -8.18
N THR A 181 13.37 7.44 -9.30
CA THR A 181 14.33 8.55 -9.38
C THR A 181 13.72 9.85 -8.83
N PRO A 182 14.51 10.71 -8.19
CA PRO A 182 14.08 12.08 -7.89
C PRO A 182 13.75 12.85 -9.18
N ALA A 183 12.87 13.83 -9.10
CA ALA A 183 12.58 14.70 -10.25
C ALA A 183 13.84 15.40 -10.73
N GLY A 184 14.14 15.26 -12.02
CA GLY A 184 15.38 15.75 -12.64
C GLY A 184 16.60 14.84 -12.46
N GLY A 185 16.47 13.74 -11.70
CA GLY A 185 17.49 12.71 -11.57
C GLY A 185 17.38 11.65 -12.65
N SER A 186 18.39 10.78 -12.74
CA SER A 186 18.44 9.65 -13.69
C SER A 186 18.72 8.31 -13.03
N ARG A 187 18.85 8.25 -11.72
CA ARG A 187 19.15 7.03 -10.97
C ARG A 187 18.17 6.83 -9.82
N PRO A 188 17.75 5.56 -9.54
CA PRO A 188 16.90 5.27 -8.40
C PRO A 188 17.50 5.75 -7.07
N LEU A 189 16.67 6.37 -6.25
CA LEU A 189 17.01 6.83 -4.91
C LEU A 189 15.87 6.54 -3.92
N PHE A 190 14.63 6.78 -4.33
CA PHE A 190 13.43 6.58 -3.53
C PHE A 190 12.77 5.24 -3.86
N GLY A 191 11.99 4.75 -2.94
CA GLY A 191 11.02 3.70 -3.20
C GLY A 191 9.73 4.24 -3.81
N THR A 192 8.74 3.39 -3.92
CA THR A 192 7.37 3.81 -4.25
C THR A 192 6.76 4.67 -3.15
N ASN A 193 7.32 4.61 -1.95
CA ASN A 193 7.10 5.46 -0.79
C ASN A 193 5.63 5.85 -0.61
N PRO A 194 4.75 4.88 -0.31
CA PRO A 194 3.33 5.13 -0.21
C PRO A 194 2.96 5.99 1.01
N ILE A 195 1.86 6.71 0.86
CA ILE A 195 1.20 7.48 1.91
C ILE A 195 -0.25 7.04 1.98
N ALA A 196 -0.74 6.75 3.18
CA ALA A 196 -2.16 6.54 3.43
C ALA A 196 -2.70 7.60 4.40
N PHE A 197 -3.94 7.98 4.21
CA PHE A 197 -4.66 8.88 5.09
C PHE A 197 -6.08 8.40 5.26
N GLY A 198 -6.59 8.47 6.50
CA GLY A 198 -7.92 8.09 6.88
C GLY A 198 -8.63 9.17 7.70
N TRP A 199 -9.88 9.44 7.34
CA TRP A 199 -10.79 10.32 8.07
C TRP A 199 -12.05 9.54 8.46
N PRO A 200 -12.37 9.42 9.76
CA PRO A 200 -13.57 8.72 10.23
C PRO A 200 -14.84 9.48 9.82
N ARG A 201 -15.85 8.74 9.39
CA ARG A 201 -17.14 9.31 8.99
C ARG A 201 -18.25 8.71 9.85
N PRO A 202 -19.18 9.51 10.40
CA PRO A 202 -20.31 8.97 11.15
C PRO A 202 -21.17 8.05 10.28
N ASP A 203 -21.46 6.86 10.74
CA ASP A 203 -22.37 5.88 10.14
C ASP A 203 -22.08 5.52 8.67
N ARG A 204 -20.85 5.77 8.21
CA ARG A 204 -20.40 5.52 6.85
C ARG A 204 -18.98 4.95 6.84
N PRO A 205 -18.59 4.24 5.77
CA PRO A 205 -17.20 3.89 5.57
C PRO A 205 -16.30 5.13 5.58
N PRO A 206 -15.11 5.08 6.18
CA PRO A 206 -14.22 6.22 6.27
C PRO A 206 -13.80 6.73 4.89
N PHE A 207 -13.47 8.03 4.80
CA PHE A 207 -12.68 8.53 3.70
C PHE A 207 -11.27 7.98 3.88
N LEU A 208 -10.78 7.22 2.89
CA LEU A 208 -9.50 6.58 3.03
C LEU A 208 -8.80 6.48 1.67
N PHE A 209 -7.65 7.12 1.52
CA PHE A 209 -6.77 6.90 0.39
C PHE A 209 -5.46 6.24 0.80
N ASP A 210 -4.87 5.54 -0.14
CA ASP A 210 -3.56 4.94 -0.10
C ASP A 210 -2.99 5.02 -1.51
N MET A 211 -1.85 5.66 -1.65
CA MET A 211 -1.22 5.90 -2.94
C MET A 211 0.30 5.91 -2.84
N ALA A 212 0.96 5.37 -3.85
CA ALA A 212 2.39 5.53 -4.03
C ALA A 212 2.73 7.00 -4.38
N THR A 213 3.95 7.44 -4.04
CA THR A 213 4.52 8.71 -4.54
C THR A 213 5.18 8.56 -5.91
N SER A 214 5.29 7.35 -6.42
CA SER A 214 5.66 7.04 -7.81
C SER A 214 4.49 7.22 -8.78
N ALA A 215 4.77 7.36 -10.08
CA ALA A 215 3.76 7.50 -11.13
C ALA A 215 2.86 6.25 -11.27
N ALA A 216 3.40 5.08 -10.93
CA ALA A 216 2.70 3.81 -10.94
C ALA A 216 3.19 2.92 -9.80
N ALA A 217 2.47 1.85 -9.48
CA ALA A 217 2.98 0.78 -8.63
C ALA A 217 4.01 -0.07 -9.40
N ARG A 218 5.07 -0.55 -8.71
CA ARG A 218 6.06 -1.43 -9.37
C ARG A 218 5.42 -2.70 -9.92
N GLY A 219 4.51 -3.31 -9.16
CA GLY A 219 3.77 -4.50 -9.61
C GLY A 219 2.94 -4.27 -10.87
N GLU A 220 2.49 -3.04 -11.13
CA GLU A 220 1.77 -2.71 -12.37
C GLU A 220 2.72 -2.71 -13.57
N ILE A 221 3.94 -2.19 -13.41
CA ILE A 221 4.99 -2.28 -14.45
C ILE A 221 5.37 -3.73 -14.73
N GLU A 222 5.48 -4.56 -13.68
CA GLU A 222 5.76 -5.99 -13.81
C GLU A 222 4.62 -6.73 -14.56
N LEU A 223 3.36 -6.37 -14.35
CA LEU A 223 2.23 -6.91 -15.09
C LEU A 223 2.27 -6.51 -16.57
N HIS A 224 2.58 -5.25 -16.90
CA HIS A 224 2.81 -4.82 -18.27
C HIS A 224 3.95 -5.59 -18.93
N HIS A 225 5.06 -5.80 -18.21
CA HIS A 225 6.20 -6.59 -18.70
C HIS A 225 5.79 -8.04 -19.04
N ARG A 226 5.08 -8.70 -18.14
CA ARG A 226 4.57 -10.08 -18.35
C ARG A 226 3.59 -10.16 -19.52
N ALA A 227 2.76 -9.13 -19.69
CA ALA A 227 1.78 -9.05 -20.78
C ALA A 227 2.38 -8.61 -22.12
N GLY A 228 3.64 -8.17 -22.15
CA GLY A 228 4.28 -7.61 -23.35
C GLY A 228 3.60 -6.32 -23.84
N THR A 229 2.97 -5.57 -22.94
CA THR A 229 2.25 -4.33 -23.27
C THR A 229 3.05 -3.10 -22.90
N PRO A 230 3.00 -1.99 -23.71
CA PRO A 230 3.73 -0.79 -23.39
C PRO A 230 3.17 -0.10 -22.15
N LEU A 231 4.03 0.63 -21.44
CA LEU A 231 3.66 1.51 -20.33
C LEU A 231 3.09 2.83 -20.86
N PRO A 232 2.23 3.50 -20.10
CA PRO A 232 1.92 4.89 -20.32
C PRO A 232 3.18 5.77 -20.25
N GLU A 233 3.20 6.86 -21.03
CA GLU A 233 4.25 7.86 -20.96
C GLU A 233 4.36 8.47 -19.54
N GLY A 234 5.57 8.79 -19.11
CA GLY A 234 5.83 9.42 -17.83
C GLY A 234 5.87 8.45 -16.63
N TRP A 235 5.88 7.13 -16.88
CA TRP A 235 6.02 6.16 -15.77
C TRP A 235 7.46 5.82 -15.45
N GLY A 236 8.37 5.91 -16.42
CA GLY A 236 9.75 5.54 -16.17
C GLY A 236 10.75 6.00 -17.22
N ILE A 237 12.01 5.71 -16.92
CA ILE A 237 13.19 5.96 -17.74
C ILE A 237 14.01 4.68 -17.87
N ASP A 238 14.77 4.57 -18.96
CA ASP A 238 15.73 3.50 -19.17
C ASP A 238 17.02 3.70 -18.31
N LYS A 239 17.98 2.79 -18.40
CA LYS A 239 19.28 2.89 -17.72
C LYS A 239 20.10 4.12 -18.11
N ALA A 240 19.88 4.67 -19.31
CA ALA A 240 20.56 5.86 -19.80
C ALA A 240 19.90 7.17 -19.32
N GLY A 241 18.71 7.06 -18.68
CA GLY A 241 17.94 8.19 -18.18
C GLY A 241 16.96 8.78 -19.20
N ASN A 242 16.72 8.11 -20.34
CA ASN A 242 15.77 8.55 -21.32
C ASN A 242 14.36 8.07 -20.97
N PRO A 243 13.29 8.86 -21.24
CA PRO A 243 11.92 8.41 -21.10
C PRO A 243 11.67 7.09 -21.86
N SER A 244 11.00 6.14 -21.24
CA SER A 244 10.71 4.84 -21.84
C SER A 244 9.28 4.39 -21.54
N THR A 245 8.64 3.78 -22.53
CA THR A 245 7.36 3.06 -22.41
C THR A 245 7.57 1.55 -22.46
N ASP A 246 8.80 1.08 -22.61
CA ASP A 246 9.14 -0.35 -22.50
C ASP A 246 9.29 -0.76 -21.05
N ALA A 247 8.42 -1.68 -20.61
CA ALA A 247 8.40 -2.13 -19.21
C ALA A 247 9.71 -2.78 -18.76
N ALA A 248 10.38 -3.56 -19.62
CA ALA A 248 11.66 -4.19 -19.28
C ALA A 248 12.74 -3.13 -19.06
N SER A 249 12.85 -2.13 -19.96
CA SER A 249 13.80 -1.03 -19.83
C SER A 249 13.58 -0.21 -18.56
N VAL A 250 12.32 0.03 -18.17
CA VAL A 250 11.98 0.78 -16.94
C VAL A 250 12.29 -0.04 -15.69
N LEU A 251 12.06 -1.36 -15.71
CA LEU A 251 12.41 -2.26 -14.60
C LEU A 251 13.93 -2.31 -14.36
N GLU A 252 14.72 -2.16 -15.40
CA GLU A 252 16.17 -2.07 -15.34
C GLU A 252 16.71 -0.64 -15.07
N GLY A 253 15.93 0.38 -15.45
CA GLY A 253 16.24 1.79 -15.25
C GLY A 253 15.65 2.35 -13.96
N ALA A 254 14.68 3.26 -14.06
CA ALA A 254 14.00 3.82 -12.91
C ALA A 254 12.55 4.20 -13.22
N MET A 255 11.71 4.10 -12.20
CA MET A 255 10.37 4.68 -12.19
C MET A 255 10.44 6.20 -11.96
N LEU A 256 9.41 6.93 -12.38
CA LEU A 256 9.25 8.35 -12.09
C LEU A 256 8.29 8.58 -10.92
N THR A 257 8.38 9.77 -10.31
CA THR A 257 7.41 10.22 -9.31
C THR A 257 6.15 10.78 -9.98
N PHE A 258 4.98 10.63 -9.35
CA PHE A 258 3.77 11.30 -9.86
C PHE A 258 3.92 12.83 -9.79
N GLY A 259 3.38 13.55 -10.78
CA GLY A 259 3.41 15.02 -10.76
C GLY A 259 4.81 15.64 -10.67
N GLY A 260 5.85 14.92 -11.10
CA GLY A 260 7.24 15.38 -11.14
C GLY A 260 7.79 15.79 -9.77
N HIS A 261 8.20 17.06 -9.62
CA HIS A 261 8.81 17.56 -8.38
C HIS A 261 7.89 17.48 -7.15
N LYS A 262 6.56 17.51 -7.32
CA LYS A 262 5.62 17.39 -6.18
C LYS A 262 5.66 16.00 -5.56
N GLY A 263 5.56 14.96 -6.38
CA GLY A 263 5.70 13.58 -5.93
C GLY A 263 7.10 13.30 -5.39
N SER A 264 8.14 13.89 -6.00
CA SER A 264 9.52 13.77 -5.52
C SER A 264 9.70 14.37 -4.11
N ALA A 265 9.07 15.51 -3.83
CA ALA A 265 9.10 16.11 -2.48
C ALA A 265 8.38 15.23 -1.45
N LEU A 266 7.23 14.63 -1.81
CA LEU A 266 6.53 13.69 -0.94
C LEU A 266 7.32 12.40 -0.74
N ALA A 267 7.97 11.86 -1.78
CA ALA A 267 8.84 10.69 -1.64
C ALA A 267 9.99 10.96 -0.68
N ALA A 268 10.65 12.13 -0.78
CA ALA A 268 11.70 12.54 0.14
C ALA A 268 11.19 12.72 1.58
N MET A 269 9.96 13.26 1.76
CA MET A 269 9.32 13.36 3.08
C MET A 269 9.14 11.97 3.70
N VAL A 270 8.67 10.98 2.94
CA VAL A 270 8.50 9.61 3.43
C VAL A 270 9.84 9.00 3.84
N GLU A 271 10.91 9.16 3.00
CA GLU A 271 12.26 8.72 3.35
C GLU A 271 12.69 9.29 4.72
N LEU A 272 12.52 10.60 4.91
CA LEU A 272 12.96 11.27 6.12
C LEU A 272 12.15 10.85 7.36
N LEU A 273 10.85 10.70 7.22
CA LEU A 273 9.93 10.39 8.33
C LEU A 273 10.01 8.93 8.77
N ALA A 274 9.98 8.00 7.83
CA ALA A 274 9.92 6.57 8.14
C ALA A 274 11.28 5.86 7.99
N GLY A 275 12.34 6.58 7.69
CA GLY A 275 13.74 6.16 7.74
C GLY A 275 14.48 6.84 8.90
N PRO A 276 15.31 7.87 8.65
CA PRO A 276 16.18 8.48 9.65
C PRO A 276 15.48 8.99 10.91
N LEU A 277 14.28 9.60 10.81
CA LEU A 277 13.57 10.15 11.97
C LEU A 277 13.26 9.06 13.01
N ILE A 278 12.86 7.89 12.56
CA ILE A 278 12.54 6.77 13.46
C ILE A 278 13.75 5.82 13.67
N GLY A 279 14.90 6.13 13.10
CA GLY A 279 16.12 5.33 13.22
C GLY A 279 16.08 4.04 12.43
N ASP A 280 15.58 4.10 11.18
CA ASP A 280 15.50 2.96 10.26
C ASP A 280 16.06 3.29 8.86
N MET A 281 16.02 2.32 7.95
CA MET A 281 16.64 2.38 6.63
C MET A 281 15.88 3.27 5.66
N THR A 282 16.62 3.99 4.84
CA THR A 282 16.15 4.61 3.60
C THR A 282 15.93 3.55 2.52
N SER A 283 15.19 3.89 1.46
CA SER A 283 14.99 2.97 0.32
C SER A 283 16.28 2.48 -0.31
N LYS A 284 17.31 3.31 -0.36
CA LYS A 284 18.62 2.93 -0.89
C LYS A 284 19.32 1.89 -0.01
N GLU A 285 19.28 2.07 1.31
CA GLU A 285 19.83 1.12 2.29
C GLU A 285 19.03 -0.19 2.27
N SER A 286 17.70 -0.13 2.17
CA SER A 286 16.83 -1.28 2.03
C SER A 286 17.17 -2.13 0.79
N LEU A 287 17.40 -1.48 -0.37
CA LEU A 287 17.82 -2.18 -1.58
C LEU A 287 19.22 -2.80 -1.44
N ALA A 288 20.15 -2.09 -0.79
CA ALA A 288 21.49 -2.64 -0.51
C ALA A 288 21.41 -3.84 0.45
N TYR A 289 20.52 -3.79 1.44
CA TYR A 289 20.26 -4.92 2.35
C TYR A 289 19.67 -6.14 1.62
N ASP A 290 18.76 -5.94 0.65
CA ASP A 290 18.22 -7.03 -0.19
C ASP A 290 19.34 -7.76 -0.96
N ASN A 291 20.33 -7.04 -1.43
CA ASN A 291 21.49 -7.58 -2.14
C ASN A 291 21.11 -8.53 -3.30
N GLY A 292 20.05 -8.17 -4.07
CA GLY A 292 19.62 -8.90 -5.25
C GLY A 292 18.85 -10.20 -4.97
N THR A 293 18.44 -10.46 -3.73
CA THR A 293 17.65 -11.66 -3.38
C THR A 293 16.19 -11.55 -3.83
N GLY A 294 15.71 -10.32 -4.10
CA GLY A 294 14.33 -10.03 -4.48
C GLY A 294 13.35 -10.26 -3.33
N SER A 295 13.79 -10.01 -2.10
CA SER A 295 12.94 -10.03 -0.92
C SER A 295 12.00 -8.81 -0.86
N SER A 296 11.01 -8.83 0.02
CA SER A 296 10.21 -7.66 0.32
C SER A 296 11.06 -6.59 1.02
N PRO A 297 10.73 -5.27 0.87
CA PRO A 297 11.47 -4.18 1.48
C PRO A 297 11.62 -4.31 2.99
N TYR A 298 12.80 -4.05 3.49
CA TYR A 298 13.13 -4.00 4.90
C TYR A 298 13.37 -2.55 5.32
N GLY A 299 12.75 -2.11 6.42
CA GLY A 299 12.90 -0.74 6.89
C GLY A 299 11.96 -0.42 8.04
N GLY A 300 11.45 0.81 8.04
CA GLY A 300 10.55 1.31 9.04
C GLY A 300 9.19 1.74 8.47
N GLU A 301 8.21 1.85 9.36
CA GLU A 301 6.90 2.41 9.08
C GLU A 301 6.57 3.43 10.15
N LEU A 302 6.04 4.58 9.74
CA LEU A 302 5.53 5.60 10.66
C LEU A 302 4.03 5.77 10.50
N ILE A 303 3.31 5.66 11.62
CA ILE A 303 1.88 5.93 11.70
C ILE A 303 1.64 7.05 12.70
N ILE A 304 0.88 8.07 12.30
CA ILE A 304 0.46 9.19 13.15
C ILE A 304 -1.05 9.15 13.24
N ALA A 305 -1.59 9.24 14.46
CA ALA A 305 -3.03 9.32 14.66
C ALA A 305 -3.41 10.51 15.55
N LEU A 306 -4.57 11.09 15.27
CA LEU A 306 -5.12 12.27 15.93
C LEU A 306 -6.52 11.95 16.46
N ASP A 307 -6.83 12.43 17.66
CA ASP A 307 -8.15 12.27 18.27
C ASP A 307 -9.01 13.52 18.06
N PRO A 308 -10.01 13.47 17.16
CA PRO A 308 -10.91 14.61 16.94
C PRO A 308 -11.64 15.10 18.19
N GLU A 309 -11.88 14.24 19.19
CA GLU A 309 -12.48 14.64 20.46
C GLU A 309 -11.57 15.62 21.21
N ARG A 310 -10.25 15.39 21.18
CA ARG A 310 -9.28 16.25 21.83
C ARG A 310 -9.08 17.60 21.11
N PHE A 311 -9.21 17.59 19.79
CA PHE A 311 -9.09 18.80 18.97
C PHE A 311 -10.33 19.68 19.03
N LEU A 312 -11.52 19.10 19.05
CA LEU A 312 -12.79 19.79 18.80
C LEU A 312 -13.71 19.83 20.04
N GLY A 313 -13.52 18.94 20.99
CA GLY A 313 -14.39 18.85 22.16
C GLY A 313 -15.87 18.77 21.78
N ALA A 314 -16.69 19.62 22.37
CA ALA A 314 -18.13 19.67 22.13
C ALA A 314 -18.51 20.06 20.68
N ASP A 315 -17.61 20.70 19.94
CA ASP A 315 -17.87 21.16 18.57
C ASP A 315 -17.65 20.07 17.51
N LYS A 316 -17.21 18.88 17.89
CA LYS A 316 -16.89 17.79 16.94
C LYS A 316 -18.01 17.51 15.94
N ALA A 317 -19.24 17.36 16.41
CA ALA A 317 -20.39 17.07 15.54
C ALA A 317 -20.59 18.14 14.45
N LYS A 318 -20.42 19.41 14.79
CA LYS A 318 -20.53 20.55 13.85
C LYS A 318 -19.47 20.49 12.75
N TYR A 319 -18.20 20.27 13.10
CA TYR A 319 -17.12 20.23 12.12
C TYR A 319 -17.11 18.95 11.30
N PHE A 320 -17.54 17.84 11.85
CA PHE A 320 -17.73 16.59 11.09
C PHE A 320 -18.88 16.73 10.09
N ALA A 321 -19.98 17.42 10.45
CA ALA A 321 -21.03 17.76 9.49
C ALA A 321 -20.51 18.62 8.33
N GLY A 322 -19.59 19.56 8.60
CA GLY A 322 -18.91 20.34 7.56
C GLY A 322 -18.07 19.47 6.61
N ALA A 323 -17.35 18.48 7.14
CA ALA A 323 -16.62 17.52 6.30
C ALA A 323 -17.57 16.66 5.43
N GLU A 324 -18.70 16.21 5.98
CA GLU A 324 -19.71 15.49 5.21
C GLU A 324 -20.34 16.34 4.10
N ALA A 325 -20.56 17.66 4.36
CA ALA A 325 -21.02 18.59 3.33
C ALA A 325 -19.99 18.70 2.18
N MET A 326 -18.70 18.82 2.49
CA MET A 326 -17.64 18.80 1.48
C MET A 326 -17.64 17.49 0.66
N PHE A 327 -17.82 16.35 1.29
CA PHE A 327 -17.91 15.07 0.57
C PHE A 327 -19.16 14.99 -0.32
N ALA A 328 -20.29 15.53 0.14
CA ALA A 328 -21.50 15.64 -0.68
C ALA A 328 -21.29 16.54 -1.91
N ASP A 329 -20.60 17.67 -1.76
CA ASP A 329 -20.26 18.56 -2.87
C ASP A 329 -19.30 17.89 -3.87
N MET A 330 -18.35 17.09 -3.41
CA MET A 330 -17.50 16.28 -4.30
C MET A 330 -18.33 15.32 -5.14
N GLN A 331 -19.26 14.60 -4.50
CA GLN A 331 -20.14 13.63 -5.19
C GLN A 331 -21.12 14.33 -6.14
N ALA A 332 -21.65 15.48 -5.80
CA ALA A 332 -22.53 16.29 -6.65
C ALA A 332 -21.84 16.74 -7.94
N GLN A 333 -20.51 16.89 -7.92
CA GLN A 333 -19.70 17.17 -9.12
C GLN A 333 -19.32 15.91 -9.92
N GLY A 334 -19.81 14.73 -9.51
CA GLY A 334 -19.48 13.45 -10.14
C GLY A 334 -18.11 12.87 -9.69
N ALA A 335 -17.44 13.49 -8.74
CA ALA A 335 -16.20 12.98 -8.18
C ALA A 335 -16.48 11.81 -7.22
N ARG A 336 -15.60 10.80 -7.26
CA ARG A 336 -15.67 9.64 -6.36
C ARG A 336 -14.91 9.96 -5.07
N ILE A 337 -15.48 9.61 -3.92
CA ILE A 337 -14.76 9.66 -2.65
C ILE A 337 -13.72 8.52 -2.62
N PRO A 338 -12.46 8.81 -2.28
CA PRO A 338 -11.45 7.79 -2.02
C PRO A 338 -11.93 6.70 -1.06
N GLY A 339 -11.64 5.43 -1.42
CA GLY A 339 -12.12 4.27 -0.67
C GLY A 339 -13.41 3.63 -1.21
N GLU A 340 -14.32 4.36 -1.86
CA GLU A 340 -15.63 3.83 -2.30
C GLU A 340 -15.53 2.59 -3.20
N ARG A 341 -14.54 2.54 -4.10
CA ARG A 341 -14.31 1.35 -4.96
C ARG A 341 -14.00 0.13 -4.10
N ARG A 342 -13.14 0.29 -3.10
CA ARG A 342 -12.72 -0.78 -2.18
C ARG A 342 -13.91 -1.29 -1.37
N TYR A 343 -14.71 -0.42 -0.78
CA TYR A 343 -15.90 -0.82 -0.02
C TYR A 343 -16.99 -1.47 -0.88
N ARG A 344 -17.10 -1.10 -2.14
CA ARG A 344 -17.98 -1.78 -3.10
C ARG A 344 -17.48 -3.19 -3.39
N GLN A 345 -16.18 -3.33 -3.67
CA GLN A 345 -15.57 -4.63 -3.91
C GLN A 345 -15.69 -5.53 -2.68
N ARG A 346 -15.46 -5.01 -1.48
CA ARG A 346 -15.62 -5.74 -0.21
C ARG A 346 -17.00 -6.41 -0.12
N ARG A 347 -18.06 -5.66 -0.35
CA ARG A 347 -19.44 -6.21 -0.34
C ARG A 347 -19.65 -7.32 -1.38
N GLN A 348 -19.06 -7.17 -2.55
CA GLN A 348 -19.13 -8.21 -3.59
C GLN A 348 -18.36 -9.47 -3.17
N SER A 349 -17.14 -9.29 -2.65
CA SER A 349 -16.30 -10.40 -2.22
C SER A 349 -16.88 -11.14 -0.99
N GLU A 350 -17.54 -10.43 -0.09
CA GLU A 350 -18.26 -11.02 1.05
C GLU A 350 -19.45 -11.88 0.59
N GLN A 351 -20.11 -11.51 -0.50
CA GLN A 351 -21.26 -12.23 -1.04
C GLN A 351 -20.86 -13.37 -1.97
N TYR A 352 -19.86 -13.17 -2.83
CA TYR A 352 -19.55 -14.07 -3.95
C TYR A 352 -18.18 -14.74 -3.87
N GLY A 353 -17.36 -14.37 -2.87
CA GLY A 353 -15.97 -14.78 -2.78
C GLY A 353 -15.04 -13.91 -3.63
N VAL A 354 -13.81 -14.36 -3.77
CA VAL A 354 -12.74 -13.71 -4.54
C VAL A 354 -12.29 -14.60 -5.68
N GLU A 355 -11.94 -13.99 -6.80
CA GLU A 355 -11.46 -14.68 -7.99
C GLU A 355 -9.96 -14.43 -8.16
N ILE A 356 -9.17 -15.50 -8.25
CA ILE A 356 -7.74 -15.43 -8.55
C ILE A 356 -7.41 -16.25 -9.79
N PRO A 357 -6.35 -15.90 -10.54
CA PRO A 357 -5.88 -16.73 -11.64
C PRO A 357 -5.57 -18.16 -11.18
N ARG A 358 -5.99 -19.15 -11.96
CA ARG A 358 -5.75 -20.57 -11.63
C ARG A 358 -4.25 -20.85 -11.49
N THR A 359 -3.42 -20.23 -12.32
CA THR A 359 -1.96 -20.34 -12.24
C THR A 359 -1.43 -19.87 -10.89
N LEU A 360 -1.93 -18.74 -10.37
CA LEU A 360 -1.56 -18.25 -9.04
C LEU A 360 -2.01 -19.22 -7.94
N TYR A 361 -3.23 -19.76 -8.04
CA TYR A 361 -3.71 -20.76 -7.09
C TYR A 361 -2.78 -21.97 -7.05
N ASP A 362 -2.42 -22.51 -8.22
CA ASP A 362 -1.56 -23.69 -8.36
C ASP A 362 -0.12 -23.40 -7.85
N GLU A 363 0.42 -22.19 -8.12
CA GLU A 363 1.71 -21.74 -7.55
C GLU A 363 1.68 -21.69 -6.01
N ILE A 364 0.60 -21.18 -5.41
CA ILE A 364 0.44 -21.12 -3.96
C ILE A 364 0.29 -22.54 -3.38
N MET A 365 -0.48 -23.41 -4.04
CA MET A 365 -0.64 -24.81 -3.61
C MET A 365 0.69 -25.55 -3.60
N ALA A 366 1.54 -25.33 -4.60
CA ALA A 366 2.89 -25.91 -4.66
C ALA A 366 3.82 -25.42 -3.53
N LEU A 367 3.50 -24.34 -2.85
CA LEU A 367 4.22 -23.90 -1.65
C LEU A 367 3.76 -24.62 -0.37
N CYS A 368 2.64 -25.32 -0.42
CA CYS A 368 2.10 -26.03 0.74
C CYS A 368 2.67 -27.45 0.91
N ASP A 369 3.26 -27.98 -0.17
CA ASP A 369 3.90 -29.31 -0.23
C ASP A 369 5.37 -29.22 0.21
#